data_67e46ee9b433af5097a348d6cbebf893
#
_entry.id   67e46ee9b433af5097a348d6cbebf893
#
_cell.length_a   1.000
_cell.length_b   1.000
_cell.length_c   1.000
_cell.angle_alpha   90.00
_cell.angle_beta   90.00
_cell.angle_gamma   90.00
#
_symmetry.space_group_name_H-M   'P 1'
#
loop_
_entity.id
_entity.type
_entity.pdbx_description
1 polymer ?
#
loop_
_entity_poly.entity_id
_entity_poly.type
_entity_poly.pdbx_seq_one_letter_code
_entity_poly.pdbx_strand_id
1 'polypeptide(L)'
;DVDDHTGFGKCIDCGRETPFAEGDAGHFVGRRHLSTRWDEDNVHFQHRYCNRFLNGRQYEYGQALGDRADKLIQKSHQIAKFDATHLQYLIDIYKDKLAELKKNQSF
;
A
#
# COMPACT_ATOMS: atom_id res chain seq x y z
N ASP A 1 9.09 -4.19 -2.43
CA ASP A 1 8.79 -4.51 -1.03
C ASP A 1 8.83 -6.01 -0.71
N VAL A 2 8.39 -6.85 -1.62
CA VAL A 2 8.30 -8.30 -1.41
C VAL A 2 9.10 -9.03 -2.48
N ASP A 3 9.95 -9.96 -2.04
CA ASP A 3 10.71 -10.82 -2.91
C ASP A 3 9.95 -12.13 -3.14
N ASP A 4 9.45 -12.33 -4.34
CA ASP A 4 8.68 -13.52 -4.72
C ASP A 4 9.52 -14.82 -4.68
N HIS A 5 10.84 -14.71 -4.81
CA HIS A 5 11.73 -15.87 -4.79
C HIS A 5 11.99 -16.40 -3.38
N THR A 6 12.03 -15.51 -2.39
CA THR A 6 12.36 -15.90 -1.01
C THR A 6 11.13 -16.08 -0.13
N GLY A 7 9.98 -15.52 -0.52
CA GLY A 7 8.78 -15.49 0.32
C GLY A 7 8.88 -14.52 1.49
N PHE A 8 9.88 -13.63 1.48
CA PHE A 8 10.08 -12.60 2.50
C PHE A 8 9.89 -11.21 1.91
N GLY A 9 9.35 -10.30 2.72
CA GLY A 9 9.27 -8.90 2.41
C GLY A 9 10.09 -8.10 3.41
N LYS A 10 10.47 -6.90 3.02
CA LYS A 10 11.15 -5.97 3.91
C LYS A 10 10.16 -4.92 4.41
N CYS A 11 10.01 -4.81 5.72
CA CYS A 11 9.13 -3.81 6.32
C CYS A 11 9.60 -2.40 5.94
N ILE A 12 8.70 -1.57 5.41
CA ILE A 12 9.03 -0.23 4.91
C ILE A 12 9.58 0.70 6.00
N ASP A 13 9.13 0.55 7.24
CA ASP A 13 9.49 1.47 8.30
C ASP A 13 10.63 0.98 9.22
N CYS A 14 10.73 -0.31 9.52
CA CYS A 14 11.77 -0.83 10.40
C CYS A 14 12.86 -1.62 9.67
N GLY A 15 12.66 -1.93 8.40
CA GLY A 15 13.62 -2.65 7.58
C GLY A 15 13.76 -4.14 7.88
N ARG A 16 12.96 -4.69 8.78
CA ARG A 16 13.05 -6.10 9.16
C ARG A 16 12.56 -6.98 8.02
N GLU A 17 13.32 -8.01 7.68
CA GLU A 17 12.87 -9.07 6.80
C GLU A 17 11.80 -9.89 7.50
N THR A 18 10.65 -10.03 6.86
CA THR A 18 9.46 -10.63 7.46
C THR A 18 8.86 -11.63 6.49
N PRO A 19 8.48 -12.83 6.94
CA PRO A 19 7.73 -13.75 6.09
C PRO A 19 6.47 -13.08 5.56
N PHE A 20 6.15 -13.33 4.31
CA PHE A 20 4.99 -12.73 3.66
C PHE A 20 3.69 -12.92 4.47
N ALA A 21 3.52 -14.09 5.06
CA ALA A 21 2.33 -14.41 5.86
C ALA A 21 2.22 -13.60 7.17
N GLU A 22 3.31 -12.99 7.62
CA GLU A 22 3.35 -12.17 8.84
C GLU A 22 3.36 -10.67 8.56
N GLY A 23 3.15 -10.29 7.31
CA GLY A 23 3.11 -8.90 6.88
C GLY A 23 1.72 -8.45 6.48
N ASP A 24 1.56 -7.14 6.45
CA ASP A 24 0.34 -6.45 6.04
C ASP A 24 0.66 -5.46 4.91
N ALA A 25 -0.36 -5.11 4.14
CA ALA A 25 -0.30 -3.96 3.24
C ALA A 25 -0.63 -2.71 4.05
N GLY A 26 0.41 -2.01 4.51
CA GLY A 26 0.24 -0.84 5.36
C GLY A 26 0.07 0.44 4.56
N HIS A 27 -0.92 1.26 4.94
CA HIS A 27 -1.17 2.55 4.34
C HIS A 27 -0.43 3.65 5.11
N PHE A 28 0.32 4.50 4.41
CA PHE A 28 0.95 5.67 5.04
C PHE A 28 -0.10 6.71 5.42
N VAL A 29 -0.94 7.12 4.48
CA VAL A 29 -2.13 7.92 4.75
C VAL A 29 -3.31 6.99 4.95
N GLY A 30 -4.10 7.21 6.02
CA GLY A 30 -5.18 6.33 6.40
C GLY A 30 -6.24 6.12 5.31
N ARG A 31 -6.92 4.99 5.36
CA ARG A 31 -7.91 4.56 4.36
C ARG A 31 -9.12 5.50 4.21
N ARG A 32 -9.38 6.35 5.20
CA ARG A 32 -10.47 7.34 5.13
C ARG A 32 -10.25 8.40 4.05
N HIS A 33 -9.01 8.60 3.61
CA HIS A 33 -8.66 9.56 2.57
C HIS A 33 -8.74 8.88 1.21
N LEU A 34 -9.86 9.07 0.51
CA LEU A 34 -10.12 8.38 -0.76
C LEU A 34 -9.10 8.69 -1.85
N SER A 35 -8.56 9.91 -1.87
CA SER A 35 -7.58 10.33 -2.89
C SER A 35 -6.28 9.53 -2.85
N THR A 36 -5.91 8.97 -1.68
CA THR A 36 -4.68 8.22 -1.49
C THR A 36 -4.91 6.74 -1.19
N ARG A 37 -6.15 6.34 -0.92
CA ARG A 37 -6.49 4.97 -0.49
C ARG A 37 -5.97 3.90 -1.45
N TRP A 38 -6.03 4.16 -2.76
CA TRP A 38 -5.66 3.23 -3.81
C TRP A 38 -4.36 3.61 -4.52
N ASP A 39 -3.63 4.60 -3.97
CA ASP A 39 -2.36 5.04 -4.53
C ASP A 39 -1.27 4.02 -4.19
N GLU A 40 -0.62 3.48 -5.21
CA GLU A 40 0.44 2.47 -5.02
C GLU A 40 1.62 3.01 -4.20
N ASP A 41 1.89 4.32 -4.26
CA ASP A 41 2.93 4.95 -3.43
C ASP A 41 2.55 5.02 -1.96
N ASN A 42 1.26 4.88 -1.64
CA ASN A 42 0.74 4.96 -0.27
C ASN A 42 0.65 3.60 0.43
N VAL A 43 0.89 2.50 -0.28
CA VAL A 43 0.71 1.15 0.24
C VAL A 43 2.01 0.37 0.10
N HIS A 44 2.58 -0.04 1.22
CA HIS A 44 3.81 -0.81 1.24
C HIS A 44 3.75 -1.94 2.24
N PHE A 45 4.63 -2.92 2.07
CA PHE A 45 4.72 -4.04 2.99
C PHE A 45 5.21 -3.56 4.36
N GLN A 46 4.46 -3.88 5.40
CA GLN A 46 4.84 -3.68 6.80
C GLN A 46 4.69 -4.98 7.55
N HIS A 47 5.61 -5.30 8.45
CA HIS A 47 5.34 -6.43 9.32
C HIS A 47 4.23 -6.05 10.32
N ARG A 48 3.46 -7.05 10.72
CA ARG A 48 2.18 -6.84 11.43
C ARG A 48 2.32 -6.03 12.70
N TYR A 49 3.41 -6.22 13.43
CA TYR A 49 3.66 -5.49 14.67
C TYR A 49 3.75 -3.96 14.41
N CYS A 50 4.53 -3.54 13.40
CA CYS A 50 4.64 -2.12 13.05
C CYS A 50 3.29 -1.54 12.61
N ASN A 51 2.55 -2.31 11.80
CA ASN A 51 1.28 -1.82 11.26
C ASN A 51 0.18 -1.72 12.33
N ARG A 52 0.07 -2.71 13.21
CA ARG A 52 -1.07 -2.82 14.14
C ARG A 52 -0.80 -2.29 15.54
N PHE A 53 0.40 -2.52 16.08
CA PHE A 53 0.70 -2.20 17.47
C PHE A 53 1.48 -0.90 17.66
N LEU A 54 2.15 -0.43 16.62
CA LEU A 54 2.92 0.82 16.65
C LEU A 54 2.27 1.93 15.82
N ASN A 55 0.96 1.87 15.61
CA ASN A 55 0.17 2.84 14.83
C ASN A 55 0.74 3.07 13.42
N GLY A 56 1.30 2.00 12.81
CA GLY A 56 1.89 2.07 11.48
C GLY A 56 3.25 2.78 11.44
N ARG A 57 3.78 3.21 12.57
CA ARG A 57 5.07 3.91 12.69
C ARG A 57 5.21 5.04 11.67
N GLN A 58 4.31 6.01 11.76
CA GLN A 58 4.15 7.06 10.75
C GLN A 58 5.42 7.87 10.48
N TYR A 59 6.19 8.17 11.51
CA TYR A 59 7.44 8.93 11.33
C TYR A 59 8.45 8.14 10.50
N GLU A 60 8.71 6.89 10.89
CA GLU A 60 9.66 6.02 10.21
C GLU A 60 9.18 5.67 8.80
N TYR A 61 7.90 5.45 8.63
CA TYR A 61 7.30 5.22 7.32
C TYR A 61 7.51 6.43 6.40
N GLY A 62 7.24 7.63 6.91
CA GLY A 62 7.44 8.88 6.17
C GLY A 62 8.90 9.09 5.77
N GLN A 63 9.84 8.78 6.65
CA GLN A 63 11.26 8.86 6.33
C GLN A 63 11.67 7.89 5.22
N ALA A 64 11.14 6.67 5.25
CA ALA A 64 11.42 5.67 4.21
C ALA A 64 10.88 6.09 2.84
N LEU A 65 9.74 6.79 2.81
CA LEU A 65 9.16 7.31 1.56
C LEU A 65 9.88 8.55 1.02
N GLY A 66 10.54 9.32 1.90
CA GLY A 66 11.19 10.57 1.51
C GLY A 66 10.21 11.59 0.94
N ASP A 67 10.53 12.17 -0.22
CA ASP A 67 9.70 13.20 -0.87
C ASP A 67 8.29 12.70 -1.22
N ARG A 68 8.11 11.41 -1.40
CA ARG A 68 6.80 10.82 -1.68
C ARG A 68 5.82 11.00 -0.53
N ALA A 69 6.31 11.05 0.71
CA ALA A 69 5.46 11.28 1.89
C ALA A 69 4.74 12.62 1.82
N ASP A 70 5.46 13.70 1.50
CA ASP A 70 4.87 15.03 1.40
C ASP A 70 3.85 15.11 0.27
N LYS A 71 4.14 14.48 -0.86
CA LYS A 71 3.21 14.42 -2.00
C LYS A 71 1.93 13.67 -1.64
N LEU A 72 2.03 12.58 -0.89
CA LEU A 72 0.87 11.80 -0.44
C LEU A 72 0.02 12.62 0.55
N ILE A 73 0.65 13.31 1.48
CA ILE A 73 -0.06 14.16 2.44
C ILE A 73 -0.83 15.27 1.72
N GLN A 74 -0.19 15.96 0.77
CA GLN A 74 -0.84 16.97 -0.05
C GLN A 74 -2.02 16.40 -0.83
N LYS A 75 -1.83 15.25 -1.45
CA LYS A 75 -2.88 14.56 -2.20
C LYS A 75 -4.06 14.17 -1.32
N SER A 76 -3.79 13.77 -0.06
CA SER A 76 -4.85 13.37 0.88
C SER A 76 -5.80 14.51 1.25
N HIS A 77 -5.33 15.75 1.16
CA HIS A 77 -6.14 16.93 1.42
C HIS A 77 -7.01 17.35 0.22
N GLN A 78 -6.77 16.77 -0.94
CA GLN A 78 -7.62 17.04 -2.11
C GLN A 78 -8.98 16.39 -1.89
N ILE A 79 -10.04 17.16 -2.17
CA ILE A 79 -11.39 16.63 -2.13
C ILE A 79 -11.57 15.80 -3.39
N ALA A 80 -11.39 14.49 -3.23
CA ALA A 80 -11.66 13.56 -4.30
C ALA A 80 -13.16 13.30 -4.36
N LYS A 81 -13.84 13.96 -5.29
CA LYS A 81 -15.22 13.59 -5.62
C LYS A 81 -15.15 12.36 -6.52
N PHE A 82 -15.02 11.20 -5.91
CA PHE A 82 -15.20 9.96 -6.64
C PHE A 82 -16.71 9.73 -6.80
N ASP A 83 -17.23 9.99 -7.97
CA ASP A 83 -18.58 9.51 -8.28
C ASP A 83 -18.56 7.99 -8.49
N ALA A 84 -19.75 7.39 -8.54
CA ALA A 84 -19.89 5.95 -8.69
C ALA A 84 -19.22 5.43 -9.98
N THR A 85 -19.23 6.23 -11.04
CA THR A 85 -18.65 5.87 -12.34
C THR A 85 -17.13 5.78 -12.24
N HIS A 86 -16.49 6.74 -11.58
CA HIS A 86 -15.04 6.75 -11.40
C HIS A 86 -14.59 5.57 -10.53
N LEU A 87 -15.33 5.29 -9.46
CA LEU A 87 -15.03 4.15 -8.59
C LEU A 87 -15.16 2.82 -9.34
N GLN A 88 -16.19 2.67 -10.17
CA GLN A 88 -16.37 1.47 -10.99
C GLN A 88 -15.22 1.28 -11.99
N TYR A 89 -14.76 2.38 -12.59
CA TYR A 89 -13.61 2.35 -13.50
C TYR A 89 -12.36 1.82 -12.81
N LEU A 90 -12.07 2.29 -11.59
CA LEU A 90 -10.93 1.81 -10.81
C LEU A 90 -11.07 0.33 -10.45
N ILE A 91 -12.24 -0.10 -10.05
CA ILE A 91 -12.52 -1.50 -9.72
C ILE A 91 -12.25 -2.39 -10.93
N ASP A 92 -12.70 -1.98 -12.11
CA ASP A 92 -12.51 -2.74 -13.34
C ASP A 92 -11.04 -2.87 -13.71
N ILE A 93 -10.25 -1.80 -13.57
CA ILE A 93 -8.81 -1.82 -13.80
C ILE A 93 -8.12 -2.82 -12.87
N TYR A 94 -8.45 -2.81 -11.58
CA TYR A 94 -7.83 -3.72 -10.62
C TYR A 94 -8.25 -5.17 -10.83
N LYS A 95 -9.50 -5.41 -11.25
CA LYS A 95 -9.95 -6.75 -11.62
C LYS A 95 -9.17 -7.30 -12.82
N ASP A 96 -8.93 -6.47 -13.82
CA ASP A 96 -8.16 -6.87 -15.00
C ASP A 96 -6.71 -7.18 -14.63
N LYS A 97 -6.07 -6.34 -13.82
CA LYS A 97 -4.72 -6.60 -13.31
C LYS A 97 -4.65 -7.91 -12.53
N LEU A 98 -5.62 -8.16 -11.68
CA LEU A 98 -5.67 -9.38 -10.88
C LEU A 98 -5.87 -10.62 -11.77
N ALA A 99 -6.71 -10.52 -12.77
CA ALA A 99 -6.93 -11.61 -13.72
C ALA A 99 -5.65 -11.94 -14.49
N GLU A 100 -4.89 -10.93 -14.94
CA GLU A 100 -3.59 -11.13 -15.58
C GLU A 100 -2.59 -11.84 -14.67
N LEU A 101 -2.51 -11.41 -13.41
CA LEU A 101 -1.62 -12.03 -12.42
C LEU A 101 -1.97 -13.50 -12.19
N LYS A 102 -3.26 -13.82 -12.07
CA LYS A 102 -3.73 -15.19 -11.91
C LYS A 102 -3.42 -16.03 -13.15
N LYS A 103 -3.60 -15.46 -14.34
CA LYS A 103 -3.31 -16.15 -15.61
C LYS A 103 -1.82 -16.48 -15.73
N ASN A 104 -0.96 -15.56 -15.30
CA ASN A 104 0.49 -15.78 -15.31
C ASN A 104 0.94 -16.79 -14.25
N GLN A 105 0.14 -17.04 -13.23
CA GLN A 105 0.41 -17.99 -12.15
C GLN A 105 -0.24 -19.37 -12.38
N SER A 106 -1.09 -19.50 -13.36
CA SER A 106 -1.70 -20.81 -13.69
C SER A 106 -0.70 -21.66 -14.46
N PHE A 107 -0.30 -22.71 -13.84
CA PHE A 107 0.58 -23.72 -14.41
C PHE A 107 -0.19 -24.81 -15.15
#